data_edd34bc694dd3364d88b89ac8354d221
#
_entry.id   edd34bc694dd3364d88b89ac8354d221
#
_cell.length_a   1.000
_cell.length_b   1.000
_cell.length_c   1.000
_cell.angle_alpha   90.00
_cell.angle_beta   90.00
_cell.angle_gamma   90.00
#
_symmetry.space_group_name_H-M   'P 1'
#
loop_
_entity.id
_entity.type
_entity.pdbx_description
1 polymer ?
#
loop_
_entity_poly.entity_id
_entity_poly.type
_entity_poly.pdbx_seq_one_letter_code
_entity_poly.pdbx_strand_id
1 'polypeptide(L)'
;MTFEYLTPLLHPSESKIVLMVMDGLGGLPIVAGGPTELEAAKKPNMDRLATEGTLGQVIPIRPGITPGSGPAHLSLFGYDPLVYDIGRGTLEAVGVGMRVSKGDVAARGNFCTLEASGNITDRRAGRIPSEEAVKIVEKLKAIKIPDVETEVRHVKEYRFAVVMRGAGLSPEIEDTDPQRTGVPPLPARAKSPQATHTVDLFNQWIATAQKIIADQPKATRVRMT
;
A
#
# COMPACT_ATOMS: atom_id res chain seq x y z
N MET A 1 -23.30 5.24 3.17
CA MET A 1 -24.50 4.78 2.44
C MET A 1 -24.63 3.29 2.74
N THR A 2 -25.70 2.87 3.39
CA THR A 2 -25.95 1.44 3.66
C THR A 2 -26.66 0.85 2.47
N PHE A 3 -26.21 -0.31 1.98
CA PHE A 3 -26.84 -0.99 0.83
C PHE A 3 -28.06 -1.84 1.21
N GLU A 4 -28.53 -1.75 2.45
CA GLU A 4 -29.65 -2.55 2.96
C GLU A 4 -30.90 -2.45 2.09
N TYR A 5 -31.20 -1.25 1.57
CA TYR A 5 -32.35 -1.04 0.69
C TYR A 5 -32.17 -1.63 -0.73
N LEU A 6 -30.94 -1.98 -1.15
CA LEU A 6 -30.71 -2.61 -2.45
C LEU A 6 -30.94 -4.13 -2.43
N THR A 7 -30.74 -4.76 -1.27
CA THR A 7 -30.87 -6.22 -1.13
C THR A 7 -32.20 -6.75 -1.63
N PRO A 8 -33.37 -6.13 -1.32
CA PRO A 8 -34.66 -6.57 -1.84
C PRO A 8 -34.83 -6.40 -3.36
N LEU A 9 -33.98 -5.62 -4.01
CA LEU A 9 -34.03 -5.33 -5.44
C LEU A 9 -33.13 -6.27 -6.26
N LEU A 10 -32.34 -7.11 -5.59
CA LEU A 10 -31.46 -8.05 -6.27
C LEU A 10 -32.27 -9.23 -6.85
N HIS A 11 -32.06 -9.47 -8.13
CA HIS A 11 -32.61 -10.64 -8.82
C HIS A 11 -31.50 -11.48 -9.39
N PRO A 12 -31.53 -12.82 -9.23
CA PRO A 12 -30.63 -13.72 -9.92
C PRO A 12 -30.69 -13.51 -11.45
N SER A 13 -29.52 -13.46 -12.08
CA SER A 13 -29.42 -13.25 -13.53
C SER A 13 -28.23 -14.04 -14.08
N GLU A 14 -28.32 -14.50 -15.31
CA GLU A 14 -27.22 -15.08 -16.06
C GLU A 14 -26.26 -14.01 -16.63
N SER A 15 -26.60 -12.73 -16.50
CA SER A 15 -25.75 -11.63 -16.92
C SER A 15 -24.46 -11.59 -16.12
N LYS A 16 -23.39 -11.09 -16.75
CA LYS A 16 -22.09 -10.90 -16.12
C LYS A 16 -21.78 -9.40 -16.05
N ILE A 17 -21.32 -8.95 -14.89
CA ILE A 17 -20.77 -7.61 -14.72
C ILE A 17 -19.26 -7.72 -14.78
N VAL A 18 -18.63 -6.98 -15.70
CA VAL A 18 -17.17 -6.91 -15.83
C VAL A 18 -16.74 -5.51 -15.42
N LEU A 19 -16.05 -5.40 -14.29
CA LEU A 19 -15.43 -4.14 -13.84
C LEU A 19 -13.96 -4.14 -14.25
N MET A 20 -13.61 -3.32 -15.24
CA MET A 20 -12.23 -3.12 -15.65
C MET A 20 -11.74 -1.79 -15.09
N VAL A 21 -10.75 -1.84 -14.19
CA VAL A 21 -10.16 -0.66 -13.57
C VAL A 21 -8.80 -0.38 -14.21
N MET A 22 -8.66 0.78 -14.86
CA MET A 22 -7.38 1.26 -15.36
C MET A 22 -6.83 2.31 -14.41
N ASP A 23 -5.94 1.86 -13.53
CA ASP A 23 -5.32 2.72 -12.52
C ASP A 23 -4.34 3.71 -13.16
N GLY A 24 -4.37 4.97 -12.73
CA GLY A 24 -3.45 6.02 -13.18
C GLY A 24 -3.70 6.53 -14.60
N LEU A 25 -4.92 6.35 -15.14
CA LEU A 25 -5.28 6.76 -16.51
C LEU A 25 -5.39 8.29 -16.66
N GLY A 26 -5.72 9.02 -15.62
CA GLY A 26 -5.81 10.49 -15.63
C GLY A 26 -4.43 11.14 -15.74
N GLY A 27 -4.34 12.19 -16.54
CA GLY A 27 -3.13 12.97 -16.73
C GLY A 27 -3.45 14.44 -16.97
N LEU A 28 -2.39 15.25 -17.04
CA LEU A 28 -2.48 16.67 -17.41
C LEU A 28 -1.71 16.92 -18.70
N PRO A 29 -2.14 17.86 -19.55
CA PRO A 29 -1.38 18.25 -20.72
C PRO A 29 0.04 18.70 -20.36
N ILE A 30 1.05 18.20 -21.07
CA ILE A 30 2.45 18.61 -20.90
C ILE A 30 2.63 20.10 -21.25
N VAL A 31 1.86 20.57 -22.25
CA VAL A 31 1.81 21.99 -22.63
C VAL A 31 0.39 22.50 -22.47
N ALA A 32 0.25 23.75 -22.04
CA ALA A 32 -1.07 24.36 -21.86
C ALA A 32 -1.91 24.30 -23.15
N GLY A 33 -3.12 23.77 -23.05
CA GLY A 33 -4.03 23.59 -24.19
C GLY A 33 -3.69 22.41 -25.11
N GLY A 34 -2.66 21.62 -24.79
CA GLY A 34 -2.33 20.39 -25.50
C GLY A 34 -3.20 19.20 -25.04
N PRO A 35 -3.07 18.02 -25.67
CA PRO A 35 -3.76 16.82 -25.25
C PRO A 35 -3.15 16.23 -23.98
N THR A 36 -3.99 15.58 -23.18
CA THR A 36 -3.55 14.64 -22.11
C THR A 36 -2.98 13.37 -22.74
N GLU A 37 -2.28 12.55 -21.95
CA GLU A 37 -1.79 11.24 -22.39
C GLU A 37 -2.93 10.35 -22.91
N LEU A 38 -4.09 10.39 -22.25
CA LEU A 38 -5.27 9.64 -22.67
C LEU A 38 -5.82 10.12 -24.03
N GLU A 39 -5.87 11.42 -24.25
CA GLU A 39 -6.31 11.99 -25.53
C GLU A 39 -5.34 11.67 -26.67
N ALA A 40 -4.03 11.70 -26.40
CA ALA A 40 -2.99 11.42 -27.40
C ALA A 40 -2.85 9.91 -27.73
N ALA A 41 -3.28 9.02 -26.84
CA ALA A 41 -3.12 7.58 -27.00
C ALA A 41 -4.03 7.01 -28.09
N LYS A 42 -3.52 6.01 -28.83
CA LYS A 42 -4.33 5.21 -29.77
C LYS A 42 -5.17 4.20 -28.98
N LYS A 43 -6.45 4.46 -28.82
CA LYS A 43 -7.36 3.68 -27.97
C LYS A 43 -8.72 3.38 -28.63
N PRO A 44 -8.74 2.82 -29.84
CA PRO A 44 -9.97 2.70 -30.65
C PRO A 44 -11.08 1.90 -29.95
N ASN A 45 -10.75 0.90 -29.16
CA ASN A 45 -11.75 0.12 -28.42
C ASN A 45 -12.37 0.92 -27.27
N MET A 46 -11.57 1.73 -26.55
CA MET A 46 -12.09 2.61 -25.50
C MET A 46 -12.96 3.72 -26.10
N ASP A 47 -12.51 4.31 -27.22
CA ASP A 47 -13.27 5.35 -27.91
C ASP A 47 -14.63 4.82 -28.38
N ARG A 48 -14.66 3.59 -28.94
CA ARG A 48 -15.91 2.93 -29.32
C ARG A 48 -16.82 2.70 -28.12
N LEU A 49 -16.29 2.15 -27.02
CA LEU A 49 -17.09 1.93 -25.80
C LEU A 49 -17.60 3.25 -25.21
N ALA A 50 -16.82 4.31 -25.26
CA ALA A 50 -17.23 5.63 -24.81
C ALA A 50 -18.36 6.21 -25.67
N THR A 51 -18.36 5.93 -26.99
CA THR A 51 -19.40 6.39 -27.92
C THR A 51 -20.69 5.58 -27.78
N GLU A 52 -20.59 4.28 -27.56
CA GLU A 52 -21.74 3.37 -27.45
C GLU A 52 -22.33 3.29 -26.05
N GLY A 53 -21.58 3.69 -25.03
CA GLY A 53 -21.94 3.57 -23.62
C GLY A 53 -22.38 4.90 -22.97
N THR A 54 -22.56 4.84 -21.66
CA THR A 54 -22.83 6.00 -20.82
C THR A 54 -21.58 6.40 -20.05
N LEU A 55 -21.20 7.67 -20.14
CA LEU A 55 -20.05 8.22 -19.44
C LEU A 55 -20.46 8.95 -18.16
N GLY A 56 -19.58 8.95 -17.19
CA GLY A 56 -19.77 9.67 -15.94
C GLY A 56 -18.45 9.89 -15.21
N GLN A 57 -18.51 10.57 -14.09
CA GLN A 57 -17.39 10.78 -13.18
C GLN A 57 -17.67 10.14 -11.83
N VAL A 58 -16.63 9.55 -11.24
CA VAL A 58 -16.68 8.99 -9.90
C VAL A 58 -15.80 9.83 -8.98
N ILE A 59 -16.34 10.24 -7.84
CA ILE A 59 -15.60 10.81 -6.72
C ILE A 59 -15.38 9.67 -5.72
N PRO A 60 -14.17 9.08 -5.67
CA PRO A 60 -13.98 7.85 -4.89
C PRO A 60 -14.14 8.03 -3.37
N ILE A 61 -13.83 9.22 -2.84
CA ILE A 61 -13.99 9.51 -1.41
C ILE A 61 -14.90 10.74 -1.25
N ARG A 62 -14.31 11.93 -1.29
CA ARG A 62 -15.00 13.23 -1.25
C ARG A 62 -14.19 14.29 -1.99
N PRO A 63 -14.80 15.39 -2.43
CA PRO A 63 -14.06 16.50 -3.01
C PRO A 63 -12.92 16.96 -2.09
N GLY A 64 -11.74 17.18 -2.65
CA GLY A 64 -10.55 17.62 -1.91
C GLY A 64 -9.76 16.51 -1.21
N ILE A 65 -10.24 15.27 -1.19
CA ILE A 65 -9.51 14.12 -0.63
C ILE A 65 -8.91 13.30 -1.76
N THR A 66 -7.57 13.25 -1.82
CA THR A 66 -6.85 12.40 -2.79
C THR A 66 -7.01 10.93 -2.38
N PRO A 67 -7.64 10.08 -3.22
CA PRO A 67 -7.81 8.67 -2.91
C PRO A 67 -6.49 7.93 -3.05
N GLY A 68 -6.03 7.28 -1.98
CA GLY A 68 -5.03 6.21 -2.10
C GLY A 68 -5.65 4.95 -2.70
N SER A 69 -4.83 4.01 -3.17
CA SER A 69 -5.32 2.78 -3.83
C SER A 69 -6.30 1.98 -2.97
N GLY A 70 -6.01 1.79 -1.68
CA GLY A 70 -6.90 1.06 -0.77
C GLY A 70 -8.28 1.71 -0.63
N PRO A 71 -8.38 2.96 -0.17
CA PRO A 71 -9.65 3.69 -0.07
C PRO A 71 -10.42 3.77 -1.39
N ALA A 72 -9.74 3.97 -2.51
CA ALA A 72 -10.38 4.01 -3.83
C ALA A 72 -11.02 2.66 -4.19
N HIS A 73 -10.33 1.54 -3.93
CA HIS A 73 -10.90 0.21 -4.18
C HIS A 73 -12.09 -0.10 -3.26
N LEU A 74 -12.01 0.26 -1.97
CA LEU A 74 -13.14 0.12 -1.06
C LEU A 74 -14.38 0.86 -1.61
N SER A 75 -14.20 2.09 -2.06
CA SER A 75 -15.27 2.89 -2.65
C SER A 75 -15.87 2.25 -3.91
N LEU A 76 -15.03 1.69 -4.80
CA LEU A 76 -15.51 0.99 -6.01
C LEU A 76 -16.39 -0.22 -5.67
N PHE A 77 -16.15 -0.87 -4.55
CA PHE A 77 -16.98 -1.97 -4.04
C PHE A 77 -18.07 -1.53 -3.08
N GLY A 78 -18.31 -0.20 -2.96
CA GLY A 78 -19.40 0.35 -2.20
C GLY A 78 -19.17 0.50 -0.69
N TYR A 79 -17.96 0.29 -0.22
CA TYR A 79 -17.61 0.56 1.17
C TYR A 79 -17.17 2.01 1.34
N ASP A 80 -17.73 2.71 2.33
CA ASP A 80 -17.31 4.08 2.65
C ASP A 80 -15.90 4.07 3.26
N PRO A 81 -14.87 4.59 2.56
CA PRO A 81 -13.50 4.54 3.03
C PRO A 81 -13.23 5.45 4.24
N LEU A 82 -14.16 6.34 4.61
CA LEU A 82 -14.07 7.14 5.84
C LEU A 82 -14.61 6.37 7.06
N VAL A 83 -15.39 5.32 6.83
CA VAL A 83 -15.90 4.42 7.87
C VAL A 83 -15.00 3.19 7.98
N TYR A 84 -14.57 2.64 6.84
CA TYR A 84 -13.72 1.48 6.73
C TYR A 84 -12.29 1.89 6.39
N ASP A 85 -11.63 2.63 7.30
CA ASP A 85 -10.24 3.04 7.11
C ASP A 85 -9.30 1.84 7.33
N ILE A 86 -9.05 1.09 6.25
CA ILE A 86 -8.15 -0.04 6.26
C ILE A 86 -6.79 0.40 5.75
N GLY A 87 -5.79 0.37 6.62
CA GLY A 87 -4.41 0.72 6.30
C GLY A 87 -3.78 -0.20 5.24
N ARG A 88 -2.79 0.31 4.53
CA ARG A 88 -2.05 -0.42 3.48
C ARG A 88 -1.41 -1.70 3.99
N GLY A 89 -0.93 -1.71 5.22
CA GLY A 89 -0.33 -2.88 5.86
C GLY A 89 -1.31 -4.04 5.94
N THR A 90 -2.52 -3.79 6.42
CA THR A 90 -3.58 -4.80 6.53
C THR A 90 -3.99 -5.35 5.16
N LEU A 91 -4.18 -4.47 4.17
CA LEU A 91 -4.56 -4.88 2.81
C LEU A 91 -3.49 -5.76 2.16
N GLU A 92 -2.22 -5.39 2.26
CA GLU A 92 -1.10 -6.19 1.72
C GLU A 92 -0.95 -7.53 2.47
N ALA A 93 -1.06 -7.52 3.79
CA ALA A 93 -0.95 -8.75 4.60
C ALA A 93 -2.06 -9.75 4.25
N VAL A 94 -3.31 -9.31 4.23
CA VAL A 94 -4.45 -10.15 3.84
C VAL A 94 -4.33 -10.60 2.38
N GLY A 95 -3.89 -9.70 1.49
CA GLY A 95 -3.69 -10.00 0.07
C GLY A 95 -2.68 -11.12 -0.20
N VAL A 96 -1.70 -11.34 0.69
CA VAL A 96 -0.75 -12.45 0.61
C VAL A 96 -1.09 -13.61 1.57
N GLY A 97 -2.32 -13.66 2.04
CA GLY A 97 -2.85 -14.75 2.85
C GLY A 97 -2.37 -14.77 4.31
N MET A 98 -1.89 -13.64 4.84
CA MET A 98 -1.60 -13.53 6.28
C MET A 98 -2.91 -13.33 7.04
N ARG A 99 -3.01 -13.94 8.23
CA ARG A 99 -4.11 -13.68 9.15
C ARG A 99 -3.83 -12.38 9.90
N VAL A 100 -4.81 -11.49 9.92
CA VAL A 100 -4.79 -10.27 10.73
C VAL A 100 -6.04 -10.26 11.59
N SER A 101 -5.89 -10.17 12.89
CA SER A 101 -6.96 -10.18 13.89
C SER A 101 -7.03 -8.83 14.62
N LYS A 102 -8.12 -8.62 15.36
CA LYS A 102 -8.25 -7.43 16.19
C LYS A 102 -7.11 -7.36 17.22
N GLY A 103 -6.40 -6.24 17.24
CA GLY A 103 -5.23 -6.03 18.11
C GLY A 103 -3.89 -6.33 17.43
N ASP A 104 -3.87 -6.96 16.26
CA ASP A 104 -2.66 -7.10 15.47
C ASP A 104 -2.33 -5.77 14.78
N VAL A 105 -1.05 -5.53 14.54
CA VAL A 105 -0.60 -4.37 13.75
C VAL A 105 0.13 -4.88 12.51
N ALA A 106 -0.39 -4.47 11.35
CA ALA A 106 0.17 -4.83 10.05
C ALA A 106 0.81 -3.61 9.38
N ALA A 107 1.98 -3.81 8.79
CA ALA A 107 2.67 -2.80 8.03
C ALA A 107 3.11 -3.33 6.66
N ARG A 108 3.03 -2.48 5.63
CA ARG A 108 3.65 -2.75 4.35
C ARG A 108 5.11 -2.32 4.38
N GLY A 109 6.03 -3.26 4.22
CA GLY A 109 7.44 -2.99 4.07
C GLY A 109 7.83 -2.78 2.60
N ASN A 110 8.73 -1.83 2.36
CA ASN A 110 9.34 -1.61 1.06
C ASN A 110 10.86 -1.55 1.23
N PHE A 111 11.58 -2.30 0.41
CA PHE A 111 13.01 -2.06 0.26
C PHE A 111 13.24 -0.77 -0.50
N CYS A 112 14.29 -0.04 -0.12
CA CYS A 112 14.76 1.15 -0.83
C CYS A 112 16.28 1.15 -0.87
N THR A 113 16.86 1.94 -1.76
CA THR A 113 18.30 2.15 -1.88
C THR A 113 18.68 3.46 -1.22
N LEU A 114 19.74 3.45 -0.42
CA LEU A 114 20.34 4.65 0.16
C LEU A 114 21.72 4.88 -0.46
N GLU A 115 22.10 6.13 -0.58
CA GLU A 115 23.50 6.54 -0.79
C GLU A 115 24.27 6.59 0.53
N ALA A 116 25.58 6.82 0.45
CA ALA A 116 26.46 6.87 1.63
C ALA A 116 26.05 7.93 2.66
N SER A 117 25.40 9.01 2.24
CA SER A 117 24.86 10.06 3.13
C SER A 117 23.65 9.60 3.94
N GLY A 118 23.08 8.44 3.62
CA GLY A 118 21.84 7.92 4.23
C GLY A 118 20.56 8.39 3.57
N ASN A 119 20.65 9.17 2.51
CA ASN A 119 19.49 9.63 1.77
C ASN A 119 18.96 8.56 0.80
N ILE A 120 17.66 8.55 0.59
CA ILE A 120 17.01 7.64 -0.36
C ILE A 120 17.33 8.09 -1.79
N THR A 121 17.98 7.24 -2.56
CA THR A 121 18.20 7.44 -4.01
C THR A 121 17.13 6.74 -4.83
N ASP A 122 16.64 5.60 -4.36
CA ASP A 122 15.56 4.88 -5.01
C ASP A 122 14.59 4.31 -3.96
N ARG A 123 13.36 4.78 -3.99
CA ARG A 123 12.28 4.36 -3.10
C ARG A 123 11.77 2.93 -3.38
N ARG A 124 12.23 2.29 -4.44
CA ARG A 124 11.76 0.98 -4.90
C ARG A 124 12.88 -0.03 -5.07
N ALA A 125 14.09 0.27 -4.58
CA ALA A 125 15.26 -0.60 -4.65
C ALA A 125 15.52 -1.16 -6.07
N GLY A 126 15.43 -0.31 -7.10
CA GLY A 126 15.59 -0.71 -8.50
C GLY A 126 14.54 -1.70 -8.99
N ARG A 127 13.41 -1.84 -8.32
CA ARG A 127 12.39 -2.88 -8.55
C ARG A 127 13.01 -4.27 -8.63
N ILE A 128 13.79 -4.62 -7.60
CA ILE A 128 14.46 -5.94 -7.54
C ILE A 128 13.48 -7.05 -7.91
N PRO A 129 13.92 -8.06 -8.68
CA PRO A 129 13.08 -9.20 -9.03
C PRO A 129 12.53 -9.91 -7.79
N SER A 130 11.30 -10.43 -7.89
CA SER A 130 10.64 -11.10 -6.76
C SER A 130 11.45 -12.28 -6.22
N GLU A 131 12.16 -13.00 -7.08
CA GLU A 131 12.99 -14.15 -6.72
C GLU A 131 14.20 -13.75 -5.85
N GLU A 132 14.71 -12.54 -6.02
CA GLU A 132 15.78 -11.98 -5.17
C GLU A 132 15.18 -11.46 -3.86
N ALA A 133 14.07 -10.72 -3.94
CA ALA A 133 13.40 -10.16 -2.78
C ALA A 133 12.91 -11.25 -1.80
N VAL A 134 12.39 -12.37 -2.29
CA VAL A 134 12.01 -13.52 -1.46
C VAL A 134 13.16 -13.99 -0.60
N LYS A 135 14.37 -14.11 -1.15
CA LYS A 135 15.57 -14.54 -0.39
C LYS A 135 15.92 -13.57 0.74
N ILE A 136 15.71 -12.28 0.52
CA ILE A 136 15.91 -11.25 1.55
C ILE A 136 14.83 -11.38 2.62
N VAL A 137 13.57 -11.50 2.22
CA VAL A 137 12.43 -11.65 3.14
C VAL A 137 12.56 -12.91 4.00
N GLU A 138 13.07 -14.03 3.46
CA GLU A 138 13.34 -15.23 4.26
C GLU A 138 14.34 -14.96 5.41
N LYS A 139 15.37 -14.14 5.18
CA LYS A 139 16.28 -13.71 6.25
C LYS A 139 15.54 -12.86 7.30
N LEU A 140 14.60 -12.02 6.89
CA LEU A 140 13.83 -11.16 7.82
C LEU A 140 12.87 -11.96 8.73
N LYS A 141 12.42 -13.15 8.33
CA LYS A 141 11.58 -14.03 9.17
C LYS A 141 12.28 -14.48 10.45
N ALA A 142 13.61 -14.45 10.46
CA ALA A 142 14.40 -14.81 11.66
C ALA A 142 14.39 -13.73 12.74
N ILE A 143 13.91 -12.52 12.46
CA ILE A 143 13.86 -11.43 13.42
C ILE A 143 12.86 -11.79 14.52
N LYS A 144 13.34 -11.78 15.77
CA LYS A 144 12.53 -11.96 16.97
C LYS A 144 12.54 -10.68 17.78
N ILE A 145 11.37 -10.21 18.13
CA ILE A 145 11.17 -9.06 19.01
C ILE A 145 10.54 -9.60 20.29
N PRO A 146 11.05 -9.22 21.46
CA PRO A 146 10.46 -9.66 22.73
C PRO A 146 8.97 -9.30 22.83
N ASP A 147 8.20 -10.15 23.48
CA ASP A 147 6.78 -9.99 23.82
C ASP A 147 5.82 -9.88 22.63
N VAL A 148 6.32 -10.02 21.39
CA VAL A 148 5.46 -10.02 20.19
C VAL A 148 5.88 -11.12 19.22
N GLU A 149 4.88 -11.73 18.59
CA GLU A 149 5.08 -12.57 17.41
C GLU A 149 5.17 -11.71 16.17
N THR A 150 6.16 -11.94 15.32
CA THR A 150 6.29 -11.27 14.02
C THR A 150 6.19 -12.28 12.89
N GLU A 151 5.31 -12.00 11.93
CA GLU A 151 5.20 -12.76 10.68
C GLU A 151 5.57 -11.83 9.51
N VAL A 152 6.42 -12.32 8.59
CA VAL A 152 6.86 -11.56 7.42
C VAL A 152 6.60 -12.37 6.16
N ARG A 153 5.98 -11.75 5.15
CA ARG A 153 5.76 -12.38 3.82
C ARG A 153 6.12 -11.43 2.69
N HIS A 154 6.73 -11.99 1.67
CA HIS A 154 6.96 -11.26 0.42
C HIS A 154 5.62 -11.00 -0.29
N VAL A 155 5.49 -9.83 -0.92
CA VAL A 155 4.31 -9.44 -1.71
C VAL A 155 4.64 -9.46 -3.21
N LYS A 156 5.46 -8.54 -3.66
CA LYS A 156 5.88 -8.42 -5.06
C LYS A 156 7.08 -7.48 -5.17
N GLU A 157 8.07 -7.83 -6.01
CA GLU A 157 9.27 -7.00 -6.21
C GLU A 157 9.88 -6.59 -4.85
N TYR A 158 10.06 -5.31 -4.62
CA TYR A 158 10.61 -4.70 -3.41
C TYR A 158 9.65 -4.66 -2.20
N ARG A 159 8.43 -5.21 -2.32
CA ARG A 159 7.39 -5.13 -1.28
C ARG A 159 7.27 -6.42 -0.47
N PHE A 160 7.02 -6.24 0.82
CA PHE A 160 6.69 -7.31 1.76
C PHE A 160 5.68 -6.80 2.80
N ALA A 161 5.05 -7.70 3.52
CA ALA A 161 4.16 -7.38 4.63
C ALA A 161 4.75 -7.90 5.94
N VAL A 162 4.53 -7.16 7.02
CA VAL A 162 4.88 -7.55 8.39
C VAL A 162 3.62 -7.46 9.23
N VAL A 163 3.35 -8.50 10.01
CA VAL A 163 2.30 -8.47 11.05
C VAL A 163 2.96 -8.70 12.39
N MET A 164 2.67 -7.82 13.33
CA MET A 164 3.05 -7.97 14.75
C MET A 164 1.81 -8.34 15.56
N ARG A 165 1.94 -9.36 16.41
CA ARG A 165 0.90 -9.86 17.29
C ARG A 165 1.39 -9.84 18.73
N GLY A 166 0.63 -9.22 19.62
CA GLY A 166 0.98 -9.08 21.02
C GLY A 166 -0.02 -8.22 21.79
N ALA A 167 0.11 -8.19 23.10
CA ALA A 167 -0.73 -7.36 23.93
C ALA A 167 -0.34 -5.87 23.83
N GLY A 168 -1.32 -4.98 23.89
CA GLY A 168 -1.09 -3.53 23.96
C GLY A 168 -0.57 -2.88 22.70
N LEU A 169 -0.68 -3.53 21.54
CA LEU A 169 -0.32 -2.94 20.25
C LEU A 169 -1.39 -1.94 19.79
N SER A 170 -0.93 -0.87 19.13
CA SER A 170 -1.77 0.16 18.50
C SER A 170 -1.29 0.47 17.09
N PRO A 171 -2.20 0.57 16.09
CA PRO A 171 -1.86 0.88 14.71
C PRO A 171 -1.62 2.38 14.45
N GLU A 172 -1.77 3.25 15.45
CA GLU A 172 -1.64 4.70 15.30
C GLU A 172 -0.17 5.15 15.20
N ILE A 173 0.48 4.74 14.11
CA ILE A 173 1.90 4.98 13.81
C ILE A 173 2.01 5.79 12.52
N GLU A 174 2.95 6.71 12.47
CA GLU A 174 3.30 7.45 11.26
C GLU A 174 4.10 6.57 10.29
N ASP A 175 3.90 6.81 8.98
CA ASP A 175 4.70 6.19 7.93
C ASP A 175 6.18 6.57 8.07
N THR A 176 7.07 5.61 7.81
CA THR A 176 8.52 5.90 7.75
C THR A 176 8.98 6.28 6.34
N ASP A 177 8.07 6.29 5.36
CA ASP A 177 8.35 6.69 3.99
C ASP A 177 8.13 8.20 3.81
N PRO A 178 9.18 9.01 3.53
CA PRO A 178 9.05 10.45 3.32
C PRO A 178 8.39 10.81 1.98
N GLN A 179 7.98 9.82 1.18
CA GLN A 179 7.34 9.96 -0.13
C GLN A 179 8.20 10.67 -1.21
N ARG A 180 9.48 10.88 -0.95
CA ARG A 180 10.44 11.56 -1.85
C ARG A 180 11.84 10.96 -1.74
N THR A 181 12.69 11.23 -2.72
CA THR A 181 14.14 10.94 -2.73
C THR A 181 14.94 12.15 -2.22
N GLY A 182 16.23 11.97 -2.00
CA GLY A 182 17.15 13.03 -1.54
C GLY A 182 17.05 13.35 -0.05
N VAL A 183 16.30 12.57 0.72
CA VAL A 183 16.15 12.68 2.18
C VAL A 183 16.25 11.29 2.84
N PRO A 184 16.59 11.22 4.13
CA PRO A 184 16.65 9.94 4.83
C PRO A 184 15.23 9.37 5.08
N PRO A 185 15.10 8.05 5.27
CA PRO A 185 13.88 7.45 5.81
C PRO A 185 13.54 8.05 7.17
N LEU A 186 12.25 8.21 7.44
CA LEU A 186 11.78 8.70 8.73
C LEU A 186 11.82 7.56 9.78
N PRO A 187 12.04 7.86 11.06
CA PRO A 187 11.77 6.91 12.14
C PRO A 187 10.25 6.75 12.27
N ALA A 188 9.80 5.58 12.74
CA ALA A 188 8.42 5.43 13.16
C ALA A 188 8.13 6.34 14.35
N ARG A 189 6.97 7.00 14.36
CA ARG A 189 6.50 7.88 15.43
C ARG A 189 5.07 7.54 15.81
N ALA A 190 4.74 7.72 17.06
CA ALA A 190 3.41 7.50 17.57
C ALA A 190 2.51 8.71 17.26
N LYS A 191 1.31 8.44 16.72
CA LYS A 191 0.25 9.43 16.56
C LYS A 191 -0.53 9.65 17.85
N SER A 192 -0.42 8.71 18.79
CA SER A 192 -1.04 8.77 20.11
C SER A 192 -0.14 8.13 21.19
N PRO A 193 -0.31 8.47 22.46
CA PRO A 193 0.45 7.83 23.55
C PRO A 193 0.33 6.30 23.59
N GLN A 194 -0.82 5.76 23.18
CA GLN A 194 -1.09 4.32 23.13
C GLN A 194 -0.20 3.57 22.12
N ALA A 195 0.29 4.27 21.09
CA ALA A 195 1.14 3.68 20.06
C ALA A 195 2.64 3.67 20.42
N THR A 196 3.06 4.31 21.50
CA THR A 196 4.48 4.45 21.87
C THR A 196 5.18 3.08 21.96
N HIS A 197 4.59 2.13 22.68
CA HIS A 197 5.13 0.78 22.78
C HIS A 197 5.28 0.11 21.40
N THR A 198 4.28 0.21 20.54
CA THR A 198 4.31 -0.38 19.20
C THR A 198 5.38 0.28 18.31
N VAL A 199 5.56 1.58 18.42
CA VAL A 199 6.63 2.32 17.72
C VAL A 199 8.01 1.83 18.12
N ASP A 200 8.25 1.60 19.41
CA ASP A 200 9.53 1.07 19.91
C ASP A 200 9.81 -0.32 19.33
N LEU A 201 8.82 -1.20 19.28
CA LEU A 201 8.93 -2.53 18.67
C LEU A 201 9.21 -2.44 17.15
N PHE A 202 8.51 -1.58 16.43
CA PHE A 202 8.76 -1.38 14.99
C PHE A 202 10.14 -0.80 14.72
N ASN A 203 10.59 0.19 15.48
CA ASN A 203 11.94 0.77 15.34
C ASN A 203 13.01 -0.29 15.64
N GLN A 204 12.82 -1.14 16.64
CA GLN A 204 13.72 -2.25 16.94
C GLN A 204 13.74 -3.27 15.80
N TRP A 205 12.58 -3.63 15.25
CA TRP A 205 12.47 -4.53 14.12
C TRP A 205 13.18 -3.95 12.88
N ILE A 206 12.93 -2.68 12.54
CA ILE A 206 13.55 -1.97 11.42
C ILE A 206 15.07 -1.94 11.58
N ALA A 207 15.57 -1.61 12.76
CA ALA A 207 17.01 -1.58 13.05
C ALA A 207 17.67 -2.96 12.88
N THR A 208 16.98 -4.03 13.30
CA THR A 208 17.45 -5.41 13.13
C THR A 208 17.42 -5.83 11.65
N ALA A 209 16.32 -5.54 10.97
CA ALA A 209 16.18 -5.79 9.54
C ALA A 209 17.30 -5.11 8.74
N GLN A 210 17.65 -3.90 9.09
CA GLN A 210 18.68 -3.13 8.42
C GLN A 210 20.07 -3.77 8.55
N LYS A 211 20.41 -4.34 9.71
CA LYS A 211 21.67 -5.08 9.88
C LYS A 211 21.71 -6.33 9.00
N ILE A 212 20.56 -7.01 8.84
CA ILE A 212 20.45 -8.21 8.02
C ILE A 212 20.62 -7.92 6.52
N ILE A 213 20.17 -6.74 6.08
CA ILE A 213 20.20 -6.36 4.64
C ILE A 213 21.34 -5.40 4.29
N ALA A 214 22.24 -5.12 5.22
CA ALA A 214 23.30 -4.13 5.01
C ALA A 214 24.24 -4.46 3.82
N ASP A 215 24.39 -5.74 3.50
CA ASP A 215 25.23 -6.26 2.41
C ASP A 215 24.48 -6.33 1.06
N GLN A 216 23.20 -5.99 1.00
CA GLN A 216 22.42 -6.10 -0.23
C GLN A 216 22.67 -4.90 -1.15
N PRO A 217 22.98 -5.12 -2.45
CA PRO A 217 23.42 -4.04 -3.34
C PRO A 217 22.35 -3.00 -3.68
N LYS A 218 21.07 -3.35 -3.59
CA LYS A 218 19.93 -2.47 -3.93
C LYS A 218 18.98 -2.25 -2.78
N ALA A 219 18.70 -3.29 -2.02
CA ALA A 219 17.77 -3.27 -0.90
C ALA A 219 18.48 -2.86 0.39
N THR A 220 19.03 -1.66 0.46
CA THR A 220 19.88 -1.20 1.56
C THR A 220 19.12 -0.72 2.79
N ARG A 221 17.81 -0.49 2.67
CA ARG A 221 16.95 -0.04 3.77
C ARG A 221 15.52 -0.55 3.65
N VAL A 222 14.84 -0.65 4.78
CA VAL A 222 13.40 -0.93 4.88
C VAL A 222 12.65 0.34 5.23
N ARG A 223 11.51 0.57 4.57
CA ARG A 223 10.51 1.60 4.88
C ARG A 223 9.17 0.92 5.14
N MET A 224 8.43 1.42 6.13
CA MET A 224 7.11 0.90 6.52
C MET A 224 6.01 1.93 6.23
N THR A 225 4.87 1.45 5.75
CA THR A 225 3.65 2.24 5.52
C THR A 225 2.42 1.44 5.96
#